data_f5041c8e2ab2880325297c8c518c76b5
#
_entry.id   f5041c8e2ab2880325297c8c518c76b5
#
_cell.length_a   1.000
_cell.length_b   1.000
_cell.length_c   1.000
_cell.angle_alpha   90.00
_cell.angle_beta   90.00
_cell.angle_gamma   90.00
#
_symmetry.space_group_name_H-M   'P 1'
#
loop_
_entity.id
_entity.type
_entity.pdbx_description
1 polymer ?
#
loop_
_entity_poly.entity_id
_entity_poly.type
_entity_poly.pdbx_seq_one_letter_code
_entity_poly.pdbx_strand_id
1 'polypeptide(L)'
;MTEGSKVSEIMKNLSMQVNLDDFIPATEEEKEYMVQMRPSTTAFKDGIRRLRKNKVAMVSFYIILIITLSAIFVPMFWPYKYEMMLGMQPGKPVDATFNNLRPFEYSASELALKEQGQKVFPHIFGTDSAGRDYFIRVVYGTRISLAVGFFASIIVLVIGLLVGSVSGYAGGKVDMFIMRIVDIIYSLPDMLMVILLASVLKMTLASKLDGTPLAKIGSNIISLFIIFALLYWVSMARLVRGQILSLREQEYVLAAQAAGAKGGWVIRKHLLPNCVSVIVISTALQIPSAIFTESYLSFLGLGVNAPMPSLGSLASDALNGLSSYPYRLVIPAIVISLIVLSLNLFGDGLRDAFDPKLNS
;
A
#
# COMPACT_ATOMS: atom_id res chain seq x y z
N MET A 1 -47.66 -25.27 -49.89
CA MET A 1 -46.68 -25.77 -48.89
C MET A 1 -47.42 -25.86 -47.57
N THR A 2 -47.71 -27.05 -47.13
CA THR A 2 -48.65 -27.37 -46.05
C THR A 2 -48.00 -27.12 -44.67
N GLU A 3 -48.79 -26.62 -43.73
CA GLU A 3 -48.38 -26.38 -42.32
C GLU A 3 -47.66 -27.56 -41.65
N GLY A 4 -47.95 -28.80 -42.13
CA GLY A 4 -47.28 -30.01 -41.65
C GLY A 4 -45.77 -30.07 -41.95
N SER A 5 -45.28 -29.39 -43.01
CA SER A 5 -43.86 -29.34 -43.35
C SER A 5 -43.08 -28.42 -42.38
N LYS A 6 -43.63 -27.31 -41.95
CA LYS A 6 -43.03 -26.38 -40.99
C LYS A 6 -42.97 -26.96 -39.56
N VAL A 7 -44.02 -27.72 -39.17
CA VAL A 7 -44.01 -28.37 -37.83
C VAL A 7 -43.01 -29.51 -37.78
N SER A 8 -42.81 -30.24 -38.87
CA SER A 8 -41.75 -31.27 -38.95
C SER A 8 -40.33 -30.69 -38.89
N GLU A 9 -40.10 -29.53 -39.51
CA GLU A 9 -38.83 -28.84 -39.50
C GLU A 9 -38.49 -28.23 -38.10
N ILE A 10 -39.52 -27.72 -37.41
CA ILE A 10 -39.40 -27.18 -36.04
C ILE A 10 -39.16 -28.34 -35.04
N MET A 11 -39.81 -29.49 -35.21
CA MET A 11 -39.58 -30.67 -34.36
C MET A 11 -38.21 -31.30 -34.58
N LYS A 12 -37.64 -31.23 -35.80
CA LYS A 12 -36.26 -31.68 -36.08
C LYS A 12 -35.23 -30.84 -35.35
N ASN A 13 -35.47 -29.56 -35.18
CA ASN A 13 -34.58 -28.64 -34.46
C ASN A 13 -34.70 -28.73 -32.93
N LEU A 14 -35.73 -29.42 -32.40
CA LEU A 14 -35.96 -29.63 -30.98
C LEU A 14 -35.62 -31.07 -30.50
N SER A 15 -35.37 -31.99 -31.42
CA SER A 15 -34.96 -33.33 -31.05
C SER A 15 -33.44 -33.41 -30.90
N MET A 16 -32.96 -33.86 -29.74
CA MET A 16 -31.54 -34.16 -29.52
C MET A 16 -31.08 -35.45 -30.29
N GLN A 17 -31.77 -35.84 -31.33
CA GLN A 17 -31.35 -36.92 -32.22
C GLN A 17 -30.34 -36.38 -33.22
N VAL A 18 -29.08 -36.62 -32.92
CA VAL A 18 -27.96 -36.30 -33.80
C VAL A 18 -27.99 -37.31 -34.94
N ASN A 19 -28.19 -36.84 -36.16
CA ASN A 19 -28.08 -37.69 -37.35
C ASN A 19 -26.61 -38.02 -37.63
N LEU A 20 -26.36 -39.24 -38.12
CA LEU A 20 -25.01 -39.61 -38.55
C LEU A 20 -24.42 -38.70 -39.64
N ASP A 21 -25.28 -38.07 -40.43
CA ASP A 21 -24.93 -37.10 -41.46
C ASP A 21 -24.42 -35.74 -40.88
N ASP A 22 -24.65 -35.45 -39.60
CA ASP A 22 -24.13 -34.29 -38.89
C ASP A 22 -22.66 -34.46 -38.49
N PHE A 23 -22.09 -35.67 -38.61
CA PHE A 23 -20.67 -35.97 -38.39
C PHE A 23 -19.82 -35.91 -39.65
N ILE A 24 -20.09 -34.95 -40.51
CA ILE A 24 -19.23 -34.62 -41.65
C ILE A 24 -17.94 -33.95 -41.12
N PRO A 25 -16.73 -34.34 -41.58
CA PRO A 25 -15.52 -33.64 -41.22
C PRO A 25 -15.64 -32.15 -41.53
N ALA A 26 -15.42 -31.28 -40.52
CA ALA A 26 -15.48 -29.84 -40.68
C ALA A 26 -14.59 -29.38 -41.83
N THR A 27 -15.10 -28.46 -42.65
CA THR A 27 -14.36 -27.82 -43.72
C THR A 27 -13.14 -27.05 -43.19
N GLU A 28 -12.14 -26.80 -44.03
CA GLU A 28 -10.94 -26.03 -43.60
C GLU A 28 -11.32 -24.63 -43.06
N GLU A 29 -12.34 -23.98 -43.60
CA GLU A 29 -12.87 -22.69 -43.10
C GLU A 29 -13.51 -22.82 -41.72
N GLU A 30 -14.23 -23.89 -41.42
CA GLU A 30 -14.77 -24.18 -40.11
C GLU A 30 -13.68 -24.52 -39.08
N LYS A 31 -12.61 -25.19 -39.53
CA LYS A 31 -11.42 -25.44 -38.70
C LYS A 31 -10.64 -24.17 -38.39
N GLU A 32 -10.55 -23.21 -39.32
CA GLU A 32 -9.97 -21.90 -39.09
C GLU A 32 -10.76 -21.10 -38.03
N TYR A 33 -12.08 -21.25 -37.97
CA TYR A 33 -12.91 -20.65 -36.93
C TYR A 33 -12.58 -21.18 -35.53
N MET A 34 -12.19 -22.46 -35.41
CA MET A 34 -11.73 -23.07 -34.16
C MET A 34 -10.30 -22.66 -33.79
N VAL A 35 -9.44 -22.29 -34.76
CA VAL A 35 -8.06 -21.86 -34.53
C VAL A 35 -7.98 -20.44 -34.00
N GLN A 36 -9.05 -19.64 -34.09
CA GLN A 36 -9.11 -18.29 -33.49
C GLN A 36 -9.40 -18.31 -31.98
N MET A 37 -9.32 -19.44 -31.30
CA MET A 37 -9.26 -19.45 -29.84
C MET A 37 -8.05 -18.63 -29.39
N ARG A 38 -8.32 -17.54 -28.66
CA ARG A 38 -7.26 -16.72 -28.05
C ARG A 38 -6.28 -17.65 -27.32
N PRO A 39 -4.96 -17.49 -27.55
CA PRO A 39 -3.98 -18.32 -26.85
C PRO A 39 -4.27 -18.28 -25.36
N SER A 40 -4.28 -19.44 -24.72
CA SER A 40 -4.54 -19.57 -23.29
C SER A 40 -3.54 -18.71 -22.51
N THR A 41 -4.00 -17.58 -21.98
CA THR A 41 -3.18 -16.69 -21.17
C THR A 41 -3.40 -17.03 -19.70
N THR A 42 -2.34 -17.04 -18.91
CA THR A 42 -2.49 -17.18 -17.45
C THR A 42 -3.30 -15.99 -16.92
N ALA A 43 -4.16 -16.22 -15.92
CA ALA A 43 -5.00 -15.16 -15.30
C ALA A 43 -4.16 -13.94 -14.89
N PHE A 44 -2.92 -14.15 -14.47
CA PHE A 44 -1.98 -13.07 -14.11
C PHE A 44 -1.57 -12.22 -15.33
N LYS A 45 -1.27 -12.85 -16.46
CA LYS A 45 -0.88 -12.14 -17.69
C LYS A 45 -2.04 -11.33 -18.26
N ASP A 46 -3.25 -11.85 -18.16
CA ASP A 46 -4.46 -11.14 -18.61
C ASP A 46 -4.77 -9.97 -17.67
N GLY A 47 -4.66 -10.14 -16.35
CA GLY A 47 -4.78 -9.06 -15.38
C GLY A 47 -3.81 -7.91 -15.64
N ILE A 48 -2.52 -8.20 -15.87
CA ILE A 48 -1.53 -7.17 -16.24
C ILE A 48 -1.91 -6.45 -17.55
N ARG A 49 -2.38 -7.20 -18.55
CA ARG A 49 -2.82 -6.62 -19.82
C ARG A 49 -3.99 -5.65 -19.64
N ARG A 50 -4.97 -5.99 -18.78
CA ARG A 50 -6.10 -5.12 -18.44
C ARG A 50 -5.67 -3.90 -17.65
N LEU A 51 -4.81 -4.09 -16.64
CA LEU A 51 -4.25 -2.99 -15.86
C LEU A 51 -3.57 -1.95 -16.77
N ARG A 52 -2.76 -2.38 -17.74
CA ARG A 52 -2.10 -1.50 -18.70
C ARG A 52 -3.07 -0.71 -19.58
N LYS A 53 -4.29 -1.19 -19.78
CA LYS A 53 -5.34 -0.48 -20.54
C LYS A 53 -6.05 0.58 -19.69
N ASN A 54 -6.03 0.45 -18.37
CA ASN A 54 -6.61 1.43 -17.46
C ASN A 54 -5.66 2.64 -17.34
N LYS A 55 -6.00 3.72 -18.04
CA LYS A 55 -5.18 4.94 -18.09
C LYS A 55 -5.00 5.58 -16.70
N VAL A 56 -6.07 5.60 -15.88
CA VAL A 56 -6.04 6.18 -14.53
C VAL A 56 -5.08 5.42 -13.64
N ALA A 57 -5.17 4.09 -13.62
CA ALA A 57 -4.26 3.24 -12.86
C ALA A 57 -2.81 3.39 -13.31
N MET A 58 -2.56 3.48 -14.63
CA MET A 58 -1.21 3.65 -15.15
C MET A 58 -0.61 5.02 -14.83
N VAL A 59 -1.38 6.10 -14.95
CA VAL A 59 -0.92 7.44 -14.54
C VAL A 59 -0.59 7.45 -13.05
N SER A 60 -1.45 6.88 -12.21
CA SER A 60 -1.23 6.76 -10.77
C SER A 60 0.01 5.93 -10.45
N PHE A 61 0.24 4.84 -11.16
CA PHE A 61 1.46 4.03 -11.04
C PHE A 61 2.72 4.85 -11.34
N TYR A 62 2.73 5.63 -12.43
CA TYR A 62 3.88 6.46 -12.78
C TYR A 62 4.11 7.58 -11.75
N ILE A 63 3.06 8.19 -11.21
CA ILE A 63 3.19 9.19 -10.15
C ILE A 63 3.85 8.55 -8.91
N ILE A 64 3.37 7.39 -8.44
CA ILE A 64 3.95 6.68 -7.28
C ILE A 64 5.41 6.31 -7.58
N LEU A 65 5.68 5.81 -8.79
CA LEU A 65 7.04 5.43 -9.21
C LEU A 65 7.99 6.62 -9.16
N ILE A 66 7.60 7.77 -9.72
CA ILE A 66 8.40 9.00 -9.72
C ILE A 66 8.65 9.48 -8.27
N ILE A 67 7.60 9.51 -7.44
CA ILE A 67 7.73 9.91 -6.04
C ILE A 67 8.67 8.96 -5.29
N THR A 68 8.52 7.65 -5.47
CA THR A 68 9.36 6.64 -4.81
C THR A 68 10.82 6.75 -5.28
N LEU A 69 11.06 6.87 -6.58
CA LEU A 69 12.39 7.05 -7.12
C LEU A 69 13.02 8.36 -6.63
N SER A 70 12.26 9.46 -6.61
CA SER A 70 12.77 10.72 -6.08
C SER A 70 13.11 10.62 -4.59
N ALA A 71 12.28 9.95 -3.78
CA ALA A 71 12.53 9.73 -2.35
C ALA A 71 13.79 8.88 -2.08
N ILE A 72 14.17 7.99 -3.02
CA ILE A 72 15.37 7.16 -2.90
C ILE A 72 16.61 7.90 -3.42
N PHE A 73 16.53 8.45 -4.63
CA PHE A 73 17.72 8.94 -5.34
C PHE A 73 18.04 10.39 -5.06
N VAL A 74 17.06 11.29 -4.88
CA VAL A 74 17.34 12.71 -4.65
C VAL A 74 18.23 12.94 -3.42
N PRO A 75 18.03 12.27 -2.25
CA PRO A 75 18.91 12.46 -1.12
C PRO A 75 20.37 12.05 -1.35
N MET A 76 20.64 11.26 -2.39
CA MET A 76 22.02 10.82 -2.72
C MET A 76 22.82 11.89 -3.48
N PHE A 77 22.11 12.75 -4.24
CA PHE A 77 22.71 13.76 -5.10
C PHE A 77 22.52 15.20 -4.58
N TRP A 78 21.63 15.36 -3.56
CA TRP A 78 21.33 16.67 -3.00
C TRP A 78 22.46 17.16 -2.10
N PRO A 79 22.91 18.42 -2.21
CA PRO A 79 24.07 18.92 -1.45
C PRO A 79 23.80 19.05 0.06
N TYR A 80 22.55 19.22 0.45
CA TYR A 80 22.16 19.35 1.86
C TYR A 80 21.65 18.04 2.43
N LYS A 81 22.02 17.72 3.69
CA LYS A 81 21.44 16.59 4.43
C LYS A 81 20.20 17.04 5.20
N TYR A 82 19.23 16.15 5.38
CA TYR A 82 17.95 16.46 6.05
C TYR A 82 18.11 16.92 7.51
N GLU A 83 19.19 16.52 8.19
CA GLU A 83 19.50 16.89 9.58
C GLU A 83 20.41 18.11 9.69
N MET A 84 21.02 18.55 8.59
CA MET A 84 22.03 19.62 8.57
C MET A 84 21.37 20.98 8.84
N MET A 85 21.75 21.60 9.95
CA MET A 85 21.43 22.98 10.27
C MET A 85 22.47 23.90 9.60
N LEU A 86 22.07 24.60 8.54
CA LEU A 86 22.98 25.36 7.67
C LEU A 86 23.69 26.50 8.39
N GLY A 87 23.01 27.16 9.33
CA GLY A 87 23.58 28.21 10.15
C GLY A 87 24.52 27.74 11.26
N MET A 88 24.63 26.41 11.49
CA MET A 88 25.45 25.85 12.56
C MET A 88 26.75 25.27 12.00
N GLN A 89 27.82 26.06 12.04
CA GLN A 89 29.17 25.61 11.63
C GLN A 89 30.08 25.41 12.85
N PRO A 90 30.85 24.32 12.90
CA PRO A 90 31.80 24.10 14.01
C PRO A 90 32.73 25.32 14.20
N GLY A 91 32.81 25.82 15.40
CA GLY A 91 33.72 26.95 15.77
C GLY A 91 33.26 28.34 15.34
N LYS A 92 32.05 28.48 14.77
CA LYS A 92 31.45 29.78 14.46
C LYS A 92 30.18 30.02 15.25
N PRO A 93 29.80 31.30 15.52
CA PRO A 93 28.50 31.62 16.09
C PRO A 93 27.37 31.16 15.16
N VAL A 94 26.23 30.79 15.74
CA VAL A 94 25.07 30.33 14.97
C VAL A 94 24.55 31.49 14.10
N ASP A 95 24.49 31.25 12.80
CA ASP A 95 23.96 32.20 11.83
C ASP A 95 22.43 32.00 11.69
N ALA A 96 21.67 32.84 12.40
CA ALA A 96 20.21 32.79 12.37
C ALA A 96 19.61 33.26 11.04
N THR A 97 20.40 33.82 10.11
CA THR A 97 19.90 34.28 8.80
C THR A 97 19.47 33.12 7.90
N PHE A 98 19.91 31.88 8.22
CA PHE A 98 19.41 30.67 7.56
C PHE A 98 18.03 30.22 8.04
N ASN A 99 17.52 30.77 9.15
CA ASN A 99 16.24 30.31 9.69
C ASN A 99 15.09 30.94 8.93
N ASN A 100 14.11 30.09 8.58
CA ASN A 100 12.85 30.53 7.97
C ASN A 100 12.99 31.22 6.61
N LEU A 101 13.99 30.88 5.80
CA LEU A 101 14.09 31.36 4.43
C LEU A 101 12.88 30.94 3.62
N ARG A 102 12.41 31.84 2.76
CA ARG A 102 11.33 31.55 1.80
C ARG A 102 11.85 30.69 0.65
N PRO A 103 10.97 30.06 -0.15
CA PRO A 103 11.37 29.36 -1.36
C PRO A 103 12.26 30.24 -2.25
N PHE A 104 13.40 29.67 -2.67
CA PHE A 104 14.45 30.33 -3.47
C PHE A 104 15.14 31.54 -2.82
N GLU A 105 14.93 31.81 -1.56
CA GLU A 105 15.61 32.85 -0.80
C GLU A 105 16.97 32.33 -0.30
N TYR A 106 17.95 33.24 -0.21
CA TYR A 106 19.30 32.98 0.30
C TYR A 106 19.51 33.74 1.60
N SER A 107 20.30 33.16 2.51
CA SER A 107 20.75 33.84 3.73
C SER A 107 21.69 35.01 3.41
N ALA A 108 21.88 35.91 4.37
CA ALA A 108 22.83 37.02 4.23
C ALA A 108 24.27 36.49 3.95
N SER A 109 24.68 35.43 4.62
CA SER A 109 25.97 34.80 4.41
C SER A 109 26.12 34.20 3.01
N GLU A 110 25.06 33.61 2.47
CA GLU A 110 25.06 33.04 1.12
C GLU A 110 25.08 34.12 0.03
N LEU A 111 24.40 35.23 0.25
CA LEU A 111 24.47 36.38 -0.65
C LEU A 111 25.89 36.92 -0.74
N ALA A 112 26.59 37.07 0.38
CA ALA A 112 27.97 37.51 0.41
C ALA A 112 28.89 36.53 -0.33
N LEU A 113 28.67 35.22 -0.24
CA LEU A 113 29.40 34.21 -1.01
C LEU A 113 29.13 34.30 -2.52
N LYS A 114 27.87 34.56 -2.91
CA LYS A 114 27.49 34.78 -4.31
C LYS A 114 28.15 36.03 -4.90
N GLU A 115 28.24 37.12 -4.13
CA GLU A 115 28.96 38.35 -4.55
C GLU A 115 30.46 38.10 -4.76
N GLN A 116 31.04 37.13 -4.01
CA GLN A 116 32.41 36.67 -4.20
C GLN A 116 32.59 35.67 -5.37
N GLY A 117 31.52 35.42 -6.16
CA GLY A 117 31.55 34.53 -7.32
C GLY A 117 31.45 33.05 -6.98
N GLN A 118 31.14 32.68 -5.72
CA GLN A 118 30.93 31.28 -5.34
C GLN A 118 29.54 30.79 -5.74
N LYS A 119 29.47 29.53 -6.19
CA LYS A 119 28.20 28.88 -6.52
C LYS A 119 27.51 28.43 -5.24
N VAL A 120 26.37 29.04 -4.93
CA VAL A 120 25.48 28.63 -3.84
C VAL A 120 24.27 27.92 -4.42
N PHE A 121 23.95 26.77 -3.88
CA PHE A 121 22.80 25.99 -4.35
C PHE A 121 21.48 26.56 -3.77
N PRO A 122 20.42 26.70 -4.57
CA PRO A 122 19.18 27.34 -4.12
C PRO A 122 18.38 26.47 -3.16
N HIS A 123 17.73 27.09 -2.18
CA HIS A 123 16.75 26.43 -1.29
C HIS A 123 15.38 26.40 -1.97
N ILE A 124 15.06 25.32 -2.72
CA ILE A 124 13.83 25.24 -3.55
C ILE A 124 12.56 25.50 -2.73
N PHE A 125 12.45 24.92 -1.53
CA PHE A 125 11.32 25.13 -0.61
C PHE A 125 11.71 26.01 0.59
N GLY A 126 12.84 26.71 0.51
CA GLY A 126 13.37 27.48 1.63
C GLY A 126 13.93 26.59 2.75
N THR A 127 13.97 27.13 3.97
CA THR A 127 14.46 26.44 5.17
C THR A 127 13.40 26.42 6.28
N ASP A 128 13.56 25.52 7.25
CA ASP A 128 12.69 25.47 8.43
C ASP A 128 13.16 26.44 9.53
N SER A 129 12.51 26.40 10.71
CA SER A 129 12.81 27.25 11.87
C SER A 129 14.20 26.98 12.45
N ALA A 130 14.83 25.85 12.16
CA ALA A 130 16.18 25.50 12.60
C ALA A 130 17.24 25.67 11.49
N GLY A 131 16.89 26.33 10.37
CA GLY A 131 17.78 26.55 9.24
C GLY A 131 18.14 25.27 8.47
N ARG A 132 17.27 24.25 8.45
CA ARG A 132 17.45 23.04 7.66
C ARG A 132 16.75 23.17 6.32
N ASP A 133 17.36 22.70 5.23
CA ASP A 133 16.75 22.77 3.90
C ASP A 133 15.43 21.98 3.86
N TYR A 134 14.35 22.68 3.49
CA TYR A 134 13.01 22.11 3.59
C TYR A 134 12.69 21.13 2.47
N PHE A 135 13.28 21.31 1.28
CA PHE A 135 13.06 20.41 0.15
C PHE A 135 13.56 19.00 0.46
N ILE A 136 14.81 18.87 0.91
CA ILE A 136 15.37 17.57 1.23
C ILE A 136 14.66 16.91 2.42
N ARG A 137 14.14 17.70 3.37
CA ARG A 137 13.33 17.18 4.48
C ARG A 137 11.99 16.61 3.99
N VAL A 138 11.32 17.25 3.03
CA VAL A 138 10.09 16.72 2.42
C VAL A 138 10.37 15.43 1.65
N VAL A 139 11.44 15.40 0.85
CA VAL A 139 11.84 14.19 0.10
C VAL A 139 12.18 13.04 1.04
N TYR A 140 12.95 13.31 2.09
CA TYR A 140 13.31 12.29 3.07
C TYR A 140 12.09 11.87 3.91
N GLY A 141 11.21 12.80 4.27
CA GLY A 141 9.94 12.53 4.94
C GLY A 141 9.04 11.62 4.11
N THR A 142 8.99 11.86 2.80
CA THR A 142 8.29 10.98 1.84
C THR A 142 8.84 9.55 1.90
N ARG A 143 10.17 9.39 1.91
CA ARG A 143 10.83 8.09 2.03
C ARG A 143 10.42 7.36 3.32
N ILE A 144 10.41 8.06 4.45
CA ILE A 144 10.02 7.47 5.75
C ILE A 144 8.55 7.07 5.75
N SER A 145 7.63 7.94 5.33
CA SER A 145 6.20 7.64 5.29
C SER A 145 5.88 6.47 4.35
N LEU A 146 6.52 6.40 3.15
CA LEU A 146 6.38 5.26 2.24
C LEU A 146 6.92 3.96 2.85
N ALA A 147 8.08 4.01 3.51
CA ALA A 147 8.67 2.84 4.16
C ALA A 147 7.78 2.33 5.30
N VAL A 148 7.29 3.22 6.16
CA VAL A 148 6.37 2.84 7.25
C VAL A 148 5.10 2.22 6.69
N GLY A 149 4.47 2.83 5.68
CA GLY A 149 3.27 2.29 5.04
C GLY A 149 3.48 0.91 4.44
N PHE A 150 4.60 0.70 3.76
CA PHE A 150 4.95 -0.58 3.14
C PHE A 150 5.20 -1.67 4.20
N PHE A 151 6.05 -1.43 5.19
CA PHE A 151 6.35 -2.43 6.23
C PHE A 151 5.15 -2.71 7.14
N ALA A 152 4.35 -1.69 7.49
CA ALA A 152 3.11 -1.87 8.22
C ALA A 152 2.13 -2.79 7.47
N SER A 153 1.99 -2.60 6.15
CA SER A 153 1.11 -3.45 5.32
C SER A 153 1.61 -4.89 5.24
N ILE A 154 2.92 -5.13 5.24
CA ILE A 154 3.49 -6.49 5.33
C ILE A 154 3.15 -7.14 6.68
N ILE A 155 3.29 -6.41 7.79
CA ILE A 155 2.96 -6.92 9.12
C ILE A 155 1.47 -7.31 9.19
N VAL A 156 0.59 -6.42 8.73
CA VAL A 156 -0.86 -6.66 8.66
C VAL A 156 -1.18 -7.88 7.79
N LEU A 157 -0.53 -7.98 6.62
CA LEU A 157 -0.68 -9.12 5.72
C LEU A 157 -0.29 -10.44 6.40
N VAL A 158 0.90 -10.49 7.00
CA VAL A 158 1.41 -11.74 7.60
C VAL A 158 0.51 -12.21 8.74
N ILE A 159 0.15 -11.32 9.66
CA ILE A 159 -0.71 -11.69 10.80
C ILE A 159 -2.12 -12.05 10.30
N GLY A 160 -2.71 -11.21 9.45
CA GLY A 160 -4.06 -11.44 8.92
C GLY A 160 -4.16 -12.73 8.09
N LEU A 161 -3.11 -13.03 7.29
CA LEU A 161 -3.03 -14.27 6.51
C LEU A 161 -2.97 -15.50 7.42
N LEU A 162 -2.12 -15.49 8.44
CA LEU A 162 -1.97 -16.61 9.38
C LEU A 162 -3.27 -16.84 10.16
N VAL A 163 -3.80 -15.80 10.80
CA VAL A 163 -5.00 -15.89 11.63
C VAL A 163 -6.23 -16.24 10.77
N GLY A 164 -6.41 -15.57 9.64
CA GLY A 164 -7.55 -15.83 8.74
C GLY A 164 -7.50 -17.22 8.12
N SER A 165 -6.31 -17.71 7.77
CA SER A 165 -6.15 -19.07 7.22
C SER A 165 -6.46 -20.15 8.25
N VAL A 166 -5.97 -20.00 9.48
CA VAL A 166 -6.24 -20.96 10.57
C VAL A 166 -7.73 -20.96 10.89
N SER A 167 -8.33 -19.80 11.07
CA SER A 167 -9.76 -19.64 11.37
C SER A 167 -10.64 -20.23 10.27
N GLY A 168 -10.41 -19.85 9.01
CA GLY A 168 -11.22 -20.33 7.87
C GLY A 168 -11.08 -21.83 7.60
N TYR A 169 -9.86 -22.37 7.77
CA TYR A 169 -9.64 -23.81 7.53
C TYR A 169 -10.15 -24.69 8.66
N ALA A 170 -9.85 -24.36 9.93
CA ALA A 170 -10.27 -25.15 11.09
C ALA A 170 -11.79 -25.15 11.26
N GLY A 171 -12.43 -24.00 11.11
CA GLY A 171 -13.87 -23.86 11.31
C GLY A 171 -14.34 -24.13 12.75
N GLY A 172 -15.65 -24.31 12.91
CA GLY A 172 -16.25 -24.73 14.18
C GLY A 172 -15.86 -23.88 15.39
N LYS A 173 -15.46 -24.53 16.50
CA LYS A 173 -15.13 -23.84 17.76
C LYS A 173 -13.87 -22.96 17.67
N VAL A 174 -12.88 -23.36 16.85
CA VAL A 174 -11.63 -22.61 16.66
C VAL A 174 -11.94 -21.29 15.95
N ASP A 175 -12.69 -21.37 14.87
CA ASP A 175 -13.15 -20.19 14.12
C ASP A 175 -13.97 -19.25 15.01
N MET A 176 -14.93 -19.80 15.74
CA MET A 176 -15.76 -19.02 16.67
C MET A 176 -14.91 -18.27 17.71
N PHE A 177 -13.91 -18.93 18.30
CA PHE A 177 -13.05 -18.33 19.31
C PHE A 177 -12.19 -17.20 18.72
N ILE A 178 -11.53 -17.47 17.56
CA ILE A 178 -10.70 -16.48 16.89
C ILE A 178 -11.53 -15.28 16.47
N MET A 179 -12.70 -15.50 15.86
CA MET A 179 -13.57 -14.41 15.42
C MET A 179 -14.13 -13.61 16.60
N ARG A 180 -14.33 -14.20 17.76
CA ARG A 180 -14.72 -13.45 18.97
C ARG A 180 -13.64 -12.44 19.37
N ILE A 181 -12.36 -12.83 19.31
CA ILE A 181 -11.24 -11.89 19.57
C ILE A 181 -11.22 -10.78 18.51
N VAL A 182 -11.37 -11.16 17.25
CA VAL A 182 -11.45 -10.21 16.11
C VAL A 182 -12.59 -9.22 16.32
N ASP A 183 -13.76 -9.68 16.77
CA ASP A 183 -14.94 -8.83 17.01
C ASP A 183 -14.72 -7.87 18.19
N ILE A 184 -14.06 -8.32 19.25
CA ILE A 184 -13.70 -7.46 20.39
C ILE A 184 -12.77 -6.33 19.92
N ILE A 185 -11.70 -6.65 19.19
CA ILE A 185 -10.76 -5.63 18.70
C ILE A 185 -11.49 -4.65 17.76
N TYR A 186 -12.34 -5.16 16.87
CA TYR A 186 -13.08 -4.34 15.90
C TYR A 186 -14.15 -3.46 16.53
N SER A 187 -14.68 -3.81 17.71
CA SER A 187 -15.69 -3.02 18.41
C SER A 187 -15.12 -1.76 19.09
N LEU A 188 -13.80 -1.70 19.23
CA LEU A 188 -13.15 -0.55 19.86
C LEU A 188 -13.02 0.61 18.87
N PRO A 189 -13.21 1.87 19.30
CA PRO A 189 -12.99 3.02 18.46
C PRO A 189 -11.52 3.08 18.02
N ASP A 190 -11.28 2.81 16.74
CA ASP A 190 -9.95 2.63 16.14
C ASP A 190 -8.96 3.73 16.53
N MET A 191 -9.27 5.00 16.19
CA MET A 191 -8.38 6.13 16.46
C MET A 191 -8.09 6.36 17.95
N LEU A 192 -9.06 6.10 18.84
CA LEU A 192 -8.82 6.23 20.27
C LEU A 192 -7.82 5.20 20.77
N MET A 193 -7.96 3.94 20.32
CA MET A 193 -7.04 2.86 20.68
C MET A 193 -5.63 3.11 20.16
N VAL A 194 -5.53 3.59 18.91
CA VAL A 194 -4.26 3.91 18.28
C VAL A 194 -3.53 5.02 19.04
N ILE A 195 -4.21 6.14 19.38
CA ILE A 195 -3.63 7.25 20.14
C ILE A 195 -3.21 6.81 21.54
N LEU A 196 -4.05 6.03 22.22
CA LEU A 196 -3.76 5.53 23.56
C LEU A 196 -2.55 4.62 23.57
N LEU A 197 -2.53 3.62 22.67
CA LEU A 197 -1.39 2.71 22.53
C LEU A 197 -0.11 3.46 22.12
N ALA A 198 -0.18 4.41 21.20
CA ALA A 198 0.96 5.21 20.79
C ALA A 198 1.55 5.98 21.96
N SER A 199 0.70 6.60 22.80
CA SER A 199 1.13 7.35 23.98
C SER A 199 1.81 6.43 25.00
N VAL A 200 1.22 5.29 25.33
CA VAL A 200 1.76 4.32 26.30
C VAL A 200 3.06 3.70 25.78
N LEU A 201 3.10 3.27 24.51
CA LEU A 201 4.28 2.65 23.91
C LEU A 201 5.44 3.64 23.78
N LYS A 202 5.17 4.90 23.43
CA LYS A 202 6.18 5.95 23.37
C LYS A 202 6.90 6.11 24.72
N MET A 203 6.16 6.13 25.82
CA MET A 203 6.74 6.27 27.17
C MET A 203 7.51 5.02 27.61
N THR A 204 6.97 3.84 27.32
CA THR A 204 7.56 2.57 27.80
C THR A 204 8.72 2.09 26.96
N LEU A 205 8.69 2.29 25.64
CA LEU A 205 9.74 1.83 24.74
C LEU A 205 10.95 2.76 24.72
N ALA A 206 10.77 4.05 24.95
CA ALA A 206 11.89 5.00 24.97
C ALA A 206 12.98 4.58 25.95
N SER A 207 12.60 4.20 27.19
CA SER A 207 13.54 3.75 28.22
C SER A 207 14.09 2.34 28.00
N LYS A 208 13.29 1.43 27.40
CA LYS A 208 13.70 0.03 27.19
C LYS A 208 14.58 -0.20 25.97
N LEU A 209 14.46 0.65 24.96
CA LEU A 209 15.25 0.54 23.73
C LEU A 209 16.58 1.30 23.80
N ASP A 210 16.76 2.13 24.81
CA ASP A 210 18.00 2.88 24.97
C ASP A 210 19.20 1.94 25.08
N GLY A 211 20.27 2.24 24.35
CA GLY A 211 21.46 1.39 24.27
C GLY A 211 21.33 0.13 23.39
N THR A 212 20.16 -0.16 22.79
CA THR A 212 19.99 -1.30 21.88
C THR A 212 20.19 -0.90 20.41
N PRO A 213 20.53 -1.84 19.49
CA PRO A 213 20.58 -1.57 18.06
C PRO A 213 19.25 -1.02 17.51
N LEU A 214 18.11 -1.35 18.13
CA LEU A 214 16.77 -0.91 17.77
C LEU A 214 16.54 0.58 18.07
N ALA A 215 17.30 1.17 18.99
CA ALA A 215 17.24 2.61 19.27
C ALA A 215 17.53 3.46 18.01
N LYS A 216 18.33 2.93 17.06
CA LYS A 216 18.65 3.61 15.79
C LYS A 216 17.41 3.78 14.88
N ILE A 217 16.44 2.89 14.97
CA ILE A 217 15.17 2.97 14.21
C ILE A 217 14.26 4.03 14.82
N GLY A 218 14.41 4.29 16.12
CA GLY A 218 13.55 5.19 16.89
C GLY A 218 12.37 4.46 17.54
N SER A 219 12.18 4.71 18.84
CA SER A 219 11.10 4.07 19.64
C SER A 219 9.72 4.31 19.06
N ASN A 220 9.49 5.46 18.43
CA ASN A 220 8.20 5.82 17.87
C ASN A 220 7.85 5.01 16.61
N ILE A 221 8.81 4.75 15.73
CA ILE A 221 8.58 3.91 14.53
C ILE A 221 8.27 2.47 14.98
N ILE A 222 8.98 1.97 15.99
CA ILE A 222 8.72 0.64 16.56
C ILE A 222 7.33 0.59 17.19
N SER A 223 6.94 1.64 17.92
CA SER A 223 5.57 1.77 18.47
C SER A 223 4.50 1.69 17.39
N LEU A 224 4.71 2.38 16.26
CA LEU A 224 3.80 2.32 15.11
C LEU A 224 3.65 0.90 14.58
N PHE A 225 4.75 0.17 14.38
CA PHE A 225 4.68 -1.22 13.89
C PHE A 225 3.98 -2.15 14.89
N ILE A 226 4.17 -1.95 16.19
CA ILE A 226 3.45 -2.71 17.23
C ILE A 226 1.95 -2.40 17.15
N ILE A 227 1.55 -1.15 16.96
CA ILE A 227 0.13 -0.75 16.82
C ILE A 227 -0.48 -1.43 15.59
N PHE A 228 0.20 -1.40 14.43
CA PHE A 228 -0.27 -2.09 13.24
C PHE A 228 -0.40 -3.60 13.47
N ALA A 229 0.57 -4.20 14.18
CA ALA A 229 0.56 -5.62 14.53
C ALA A 229 -0.55 -6.00 15.53
N LEU A 230 -1.01 -5.08 16.35
CA LEU A 230 -2.06 -5.35 17.35
C LEU A 230 -3.48 -5.10 16.82
N LEU A 231 -3.68 -4.07 15.99
CA LEU A 231 -5.02 -3.60 15.63
C LEU A 231 -5.41 -3.82 14.17
N TYR A 232 -4.51 -3.62 13.20
CA TYR A 232 -4.88 -3.47 11.80
C TYR A 232 -5.02 -4.78 11.01
N TRP A 233 -4.55 -5.92 11.55
CA TRP A 233 -4.65 -7.23 10.89
C TRP A 233 -6.07 -7.80 10.84
N VAL A 234 -6.98 -7.29 11.65
CA VAL A 234 -8.36 -7.78 11.83
C VAL A 234 -9.13 -7.85 10.51
N SER A 235 -9.12 -6.76 9.73
CA SER A 235 -9.82 -6.69 8.43
C SER A 235 -9.23 -7.69 7.42
N MET A 236 -7.91 -7.82 7.38
CA MET A 236 -7.23 -8.80 6.53
C MET A 236 -7.56 -10.23 6.95
N ALA A 237 -7.61 -10.53 8.25
CA ALA A 237 -7.97 -11.86 8.73
C ALA A 237 -9.40 -12.24 8.36
N ARG A 238 -10.37 -11.32 8.48
CA ARG A 238 -11.76 -11.56 8.04
C ARG A 238 -11.85 -11.85 6.54
N LEU A 239 -11.13 -11.07 5.74
CA LEU A 239 -11.09 -11.24 4.29
C LEU A 239 -10.51 -12.61 3.91
N VAL A 240 -9.33 -12.96 4.45
CA VAL A 240 -8.68 -14.25 4.18
C VAL A 240 -9.55 -15.41 4.66
N ARG A 241 -10.13 -15.31 5.87
CA ARG A 241 -11.08 -16.30 6.37
C ARG A 241 -12.23 -16.54 5.40
N GLY A 242 -12.87 -15.47 4.91
CA GLY A 242 -13.98 -15.57 3.96
C GLY A 242 -13.58 -16.31 2.67
N GLN A 243 -12.41 -15.99 2.12
CA GLN A 243 -11.87 -16.68 0.94
C GLN A 243 -11.59 -18.16 1.21
N ILE A 244 -10.94 -18.47 2.33
CA ILE A 244 -10.62 -19.86 2.73
C ILE A 244 -11.88 -20.68 2.94
N LEU A 245 -12.93 -20.14 3.58
CA LEU A 245 -14.21 -20.83 3.77
C LEU A 245 -14.86 -21.18 2.44
N SER A 246 -14.90 -20.26 1.48
CA SER A 246 -15.46 -20.51 0.15
C SER A 246 -14.67 -21.55 -0.64
N LEU A 247 -13.35 -21.54 -0.55
CA LEU A 247 -12.49 -22.45 -1.31
C LEU A 247 -12.38 -23.85 -0.67
N ARG A 248 -12.54 -23.94 0.64
CA ARG A 248 -12.43 -25.20 1.38
C ARG A 248 -13.44 -26.25 0.93
N GLU A 249 -14.59 -25.84 0.44
CA GLU A 249 -15.69 -26.70 0.01
C GLU A 249 -15.60 -27.12 -1.47
N GLN A 250 -14.56 -26.68 -2.18
CA GLN A 250 -14.34 -27.03 -3.58
C GLN A 250 -13.86 -28.47 -3.72
N GLU A 251 -14.29 -29.13 -4.81
CA GLU A 251 -14.05 -30.55 -5.07
C GLU A 251 -12.56 -30.94 -5.03
N TYR A 252 -11.68 -30.10 -5.60
CA TYR A 252 -10.24 -30.37 -5.60
C TYR A 252 -9.62 -30.34 -4.20
N VAL A 253 -10.20 -29.56 -3.27
CA VAL A 253 -9.75 -29.53 -1.87
C VAL A 253 -10.22 -30.78 -1.13
N LEU A 254 -11.49 -31.17 -1.34
CA LEU A 254 -12.05 -32.38 -0.77
C LEU A 254 -11.31 -33.62 -1.26
N ALA A 255 -10.98 -33.69 -2.56
CA ALA A 255 -10.18 -34.76 -3.13
C ALA A 255 -8.77 -34.85 -2.49
N ALA A 256 -8.11 -33.72 -2.28
CA ALA A 256 -6.81 -33.68 -1.61
C ALA A 256 -6.91 -34.15 -0.14
N GLN A 257 -7.97 -33.82 0.56
CA GLN A 257 -8.22 -34.28 1.93
C GLN A 257 -8.52 -35.79 1.95
N ALA A 258 -9.32 -36.31 1.02
CA ALA A 258 -9.60 -37.74 0.87
C ALA A 258 -8.34 -38.55 0.57
N ALA A 259 -7.38 -37.96 -0.16
CA ALA A 259 -6.06 -38.55 -0.39
C ALA A 259 -5.10 -38.44 0.83
N GLY A 260 -5.57 -37.97 1.99
CA GLY A 260 -4.80 -37.90 3.23
C GLY A 260 -3.90 -36.66 3.37
N ALA A 261 -4.13 -35.61 2.60
CA ALA A 261 -3.33 -34.38 2.72
C ALA A 261 -3.53 -33.70 4.08
N LYS A 262 -2.42 -33.29 4.71
CA LYS A 262 -2.44 -32.57 6.01
C LYS A 262 -2.95 -31.12 5.80
N GLY A 263 -3.71 -30.60 6.77
CA GLY A 263 -4.35 -29.29 6.68
C GLY A 263 -3.40 -28.14 6.33
N GLY A 264 -2.23 -28.06 6.97
CA GLY A 264 -1.23 -27.04 6.64
C GLY A 264 -0.69 -27.12 5.20
N TRP A 265 -0.62 -28.34 4.62
CA TRP A 265 -0.26 -28.54 3.23
C TRP A 265 -1.39 -28.08 2.30
N VAL A 266 -2.64 -28.42 2.63
CA VAL A 266 -3.83 -27.97 1.86
C VAL A 266 -3.90 -26.45 1.82
N ILE A 267 -3.72 -25.78 2.97
CA ILE A 267 -3.71 -24.32 3.04
C ILE A 267 -2.64 -23.76 2.09
N ARG A 268 -1.39 -24.21 2.21
CA ARG A 268 -0.27 -23.65 1.45
C ARG A 268 -0.29 -23.97 -0.04
N LYS A 269 -0.74 -25.18 -0.41
CA LYS A 269 -0.65 -25.68 -1.80
C LYS A 269 -1.91 -25.43 -2.61
N HIS A 270 -3.09 -25.40 -1.97
CA HIS A 270 -4.37 -25.30 -2.66
C HIS A 270 -5.13 -24.02 -2.34
N LEU A 271 -5.25 -23.63 -1.06
CA LEU A 271 -6.11 -22.52 -0.70
C LEU A 271 -5.43 -21.16 -0.93
N LEU A 272 -4.26 -20.92 -0.36
CA LEU A 272 -3.57 -19.63 -0.47
C LEU A 272 -3.24 -19.23 -1.91
N PRO A 273 -2.74 -20.12 -2.80
CA PRO A 273 -2.49 -19.75 -4.19
C PRO A 273 -3.75 -19.27 -4.93
N ASN A 274 -4.91 -19.82 -4.59
CA ASN A 274 -6.19 -19.42 -5.20
C ASN A 274 -6.77 -18.11 -4.59
N CYS A 275 -6.26 -17.66 -3.45
CA CYS A 275 -6.62 -16.38 -2.83
C CYS A 275 -5.66 -15.24 -3.19
N VAL A 276 -4.53 -15.51 -3.86
CA VAL A 276 -3.44 -14.54 -4.04
C VAL A 276 -3.92 -13.22 -4.63
N SER A 277 -4.79 -13.25 -5.65
CA SER A 277 -5.29 -12.02 -6.29
C SER A 277 -5.98 -11.10 -5.29
N VAL A 278 -6.90 -11.64 -4.50
CA VAL A 278 -7.66 -10.86 -3.50
C VAL A 278 -6.75 -10.36 -2.39
N ILE A 279 -5.78 -11.18 -1.95
CA ILE A 279 -4.81 -10.83 -0.91
C ILE A 279 -3.90 -9.67 -1.38
N VAL A 280 -3.36 -9.76 -2.60
CA VAL A 280 -2.48 -8.73 -3.18
C VAL A 280 -3.21 -7.40 -3.32
N ILE A 281 -4.44 -7.42 -3.85
CA ILE A 281 -5.27 -6.22 -3.99
C ILE A 281 -5.51 -5.57 -2.62
N SER A 282 -5.94 -6.37 -1.62
CA SER A 282 -6.23 -5.86 -0.29
C SER A 282 -4.98 -5.32 0.41
N THR A 283 -3.82 -5.95 0.19
CA THR A 283 -2.54 -5.45 0.71
C THR A 283 -2.15 -4.13 0.04
N ALA A 284 -2.34 -4.00 -1.27
CA ALA A 284 -2.06 -2.76 -1.99
C ALA A 284 -2.92 -1.59 -1.47
N LEU A 285 -4.21 -1.82 -1.19
CA LEU A 285 -5.12 -0.84 -0.61
C LEU A 285 -4.85 -0.55 0.88
N GLN A 286 -4.12 -1.43 1.58
CA GLN A 286 -3.71 -1.21 2.97
C GLN A 286 -2.56 -0.19 3.08
N ILE A 287 -1.69 -0.09 2.07
CA ILE A 287 -0.54 0.83 2.08
C ILE A 287 -0.97 2.30 2.26
N PRO A 288 -1.89 2.87 1.46
CA PRO A 288 -2.33 4.25 1.64
C PRO A 288 -2.98 4.50 3.00
N SER A 289 -3.74 3.53 3.53
CA SER A 289 -4.34 3.60 4.86
C SER A 289 -3.26 3.67 5.96
N ALA A 290 -2.21 2.86 5.84
CA ALA A 290 -1.10 2.86 6.79
C ALA A 290 -0.28 4.17 6.73
N ILE A 291 -0.04 4.71 5.53
CA ILE A 291 0.63 6.01 5.36
C ILE A 291 -0.21 7.14 5.98
N PHE A 292 -1.53 7.12 5.76
CA PHE A 292 -2.43 8.11 6.36
C PHE A 292 -2.38 8.05 7.89
N THR A 293 -2.47 6.85 8.48
CA THR A 293 -2.40 6.64 9.93
C THR A 293 -1.05 7.09 10.49
N GLU A 294 0.07 6.74 9.85
CA GLU A 294 1.41 7.22 10.22
C GLU A 294 1.46 8.75 10.22
N SER A 295 1.02 9.36 9.12
CA SER A 295 1.07 10.81 8.96
C SER A 295 0.19 11.52 9.98
N TYR A 296 -0.98 10.97 10.29
CA TYR A 296 -1.88 11.48 11.33
C TYR A 296 -1.25 11.41 12.73
N LEU A 297 -0.67 10.26 13.10
CA LEU A 297 -0.01 10.10 14.40
C LEU A 297 1.24 10.97 14.51
N SER A 298 2.01 11.09 13.44
CA SER A 298 3.16 11.99 13.37
C SER A 298 2.75 13.46 13.48
N PHE A 299 1.64 13.85 12.87
CA PHE A 299 1.05 15.18 13.02
C PHE A 299 0.64 15.48 14.48
N LEU A 300 0.13 14.48 15.20
CA LEU A 300 -0.19 14.60 16.63
C LEU A 300 1.07 14.50 17.55
N GLY A 301 2.26 14.35 17.00
CA GLY A 301 3.51 14.17 17.76
C GLY A 301 3.68 12.79 18.40
N LEU A 302 2.86 11.82 18.02
CA LEU A 302 2.89 10.43 18.50
C LEU A 302 3.60 9.48 17.52
N GLY A 303 3.91 9.94 16.31
CA GLY A 303 4.60 9.18 15.27
C GLY A 303 6.08 9.48 15.20
N VAL A 304 6.60 9.56 13.98
CA VAL A 304 8.03 9.80 13.72
C VAL A 304 8.45 11.18 14.23
N ASN A 305 9.53 11.23 15.00
CA ASN A 305 10.04 12.46 15.60
C ASN A 305 11.45 12.81 15.10
N ALA A 306 11.83 14.08 15.32
CA ALA A 306 13.21 14.54 15.07
C ALA A 306 14.27 13.59 15.66
N PRO A 307 15.44 13.41 14.98
CA PRO A 307 15.86 14.19 13.82
C PRO A 307 15.26 13.74 12.48
N MET A 308 14.68 12.52 12.39
CA MET A 308 14.06 11.99 11.16
C MET A 308 12.76 12.72 10.87
N PRO A 309 12.59 13.31 9.69
CA PRO A 309 11.31 13.86 9.28
C PRO A 309 10.40 12.75 8.74
N SER A 310 9.08 12.89 8.95
CA SER A 310 8.03 12.28 8.13
C SER A 310 7.15 13.40 7.57
N LEU A 311 6.32 13.08 6.58
CA LEU A 311 5.42 14.09 6.03
C LEU A 311 4.45 14.65 7.08
N GLY A 312 3.95 13.77 7.98
CA GLY A 312 3.09 14.17 9.09
C GLY A 312 3.81 15.03 10.14
N SER A 313 5.05 14.70 10.50
CA SER A 313 5.81 15.51 11.46
C SER A 313 6.20 16.87 10.89
N LEU A 314 6.49 16.96 9.58
CA LEU A 314 6.73 18.25 8.90
C LEU A 314 5.47 19.13 8.90
N ALA A 315 4.30 18.52 8.69
CA ALA A 315 3.03 19.24 8.77
C ALA A 315 2.74 19.74 10.20
N SER A 316 3.08 18.96 11.23
CA SER A 316 2.98 19.36 12.64
C SER A 316 3.91 20.53 12.96
N ASP A 317 5.20 20.43 12.58
CA ASP A 317 6.19 21.49 12.78
C ASP A 317 5.76 22.82 12.13
N ALA A 318 5.06 22.74 10.99
CA ALA A 318 4.60 23.92 10.24
C ALA A 318 3.51 24.73 10.96
N LEU A 319 2.77 24.14 11.91
CA LEU A 319 1.70 24.83 12.63
C LEU A 319 2.22 26.06 13.41
N ASN A 320 3.42 25.98 13.96
CA ASN A 320 4.03 27.07 14.73
C ASN A 320 4.35 28.32 13.89
N GLY A 321 4.34 28.20 12.57
CA GLY A 321 4.62 29.31 11.66
C GLY A 321 3.56 29.49 10.56
N LEU A 322 2.35 28.97 10.74
CA LEU A 322 1.34 28.87 9.71
C LEU A 322 0.96 30.21 9.07
N SER A 323 0.84 31.28 9.88
CA SER A 323 0.50 32.61 9.39
C SER A 323 1.60 33.27 8.54
N SER A 324 2.86 32.95 8.83
CA SER A 324 4.02 33.56 8.15
C SER A 324 4.56 32.68 7.00
N TYR A 325 4.45 31.36 7.13
CA TYR A 325 5.05 30.37 6.20
C TYR A 325 4.07 29.25 5.86
N PRO A 326 2.89 29.55 5.29
CA PRO A 326 1.83 28.56 5.03
C PRO A 326 2.28 27.43 4.08
N TYR A 327 3.21 27.69 3.18
CA TYR A 327 3.74 26.72 2.25
C TYR A 327 4.36 25.49 2.93
N ARG A 328 4.87 25.64 4.18
CA ARG A 328 5.43 24.52 4.95
C ARG A 328 4.38 23.48 5.34
N LEU A 329 3.13 23.88 5.53
CA LEU A 329 2.03 22.95 5.72
C LEU A 329 1.51 22.41 4.39
N VAL A 330 1.34 23.31 3.41
CA VAL A 330 0.73 22.98 2.12
C VAL A 330 1.55 21.96 1.34
N ILE A 331 2.89 22.08 1.34
CA ILE A 331 3.76 21.16 0.58
C ILE A 331 3.65 19.73 1.09
N PRO A 332 3.86 19.39 2.38
CA PRO A 332 3.68 18.03 2.87
C PRO A 332 2.26 17.51 2.67
N ALA A 333 1.25 18.36 2.89
CA ALA A 333 -0.15 17.98 2.70
C ALA A 333 -0.46 17.59 1.25
N ILE A 334 0.04 18.32 0.26
CA ILE A 334 -0.09 17.98 -1.16
C ILE A 334 0.61 16.66 -1.46
N VAL A 335 1.83 16.46 -0.94
CA VAL A 335 2.58 15.22 -1.18
C VAL A 335 1.86 14.01 -0.59
N ILE A 336 1.35 14.10 0.66
CA ILE A 336 0.55 13.04 1.29
C ILE A 336 -0.68 12.75 0.45
N SER A 337 -1.43 13.79 0.08
CA SER A 337 -2.65 13.65 -0.71
C SER A 337 -2.38 12.99 -2.06
N LEU A 338 -1.30 13.38 -2.74
CA LEU A 338 -0.91 12.82 -4.02
C LEU A 338 -0.52 11.34 -3.91
N ILE A 339 0.24 10.97 -2.86
CA ILE A 339 0.62 9.58 -2.60
C ILE A 339 -0.61 8.74 -2.31
N VAL A 340 -1.46 9.16 -1.37
CA VAL A 340 -2.64 8.41 -0.94
C VAL A 340 -3.62 8.25 -2.09
N LEU A 341 -3.90 9.32 -2.84
CA LEU A 341 -4.78 9.29 -4.01
C LEU A 341 -4.25 8.35 -5.08
N SER A 342 -2.96 8.48 -5.43
CA SER A 342 -2.36 7.65 -6.48
C SER A 342 -2.31 6.18 -6.08
N LEU A 343 -2.01 5.85 -4.82
CA LEU A 343 -2.02 4.47 -4.32
C LEU A 343 -3.43 3.88 -4.33
N ASN A 344 -4.46 4.65 -3.95
CA ASN A 344 -5.85 4.19 -4.01
C ASN A 344 -6.30 3.93 -5.46
N LEU A 345 -6.09 4.90 -6.36
CA LEU A 345 -6.46 4.74 -7.77
C LEU A 345 -5.73 3.58 -8.47
N PHE A 346 -4.46 3.37 -8.11
CA PHE A 346 -3.70 2.21 -8.59
C PHE A 346 -4.23 0.90 -8.00
N GLY A 347 -4.56 0.87 -6.70
CA GLY A 347 -5.16 -0.27 -6.02
C GLY A 347 -6.53 -0.65 -6.59
N ASP A 348 -7.38 0.33 -6.87
CA ASP A 348 -8.66 0.12 -7.55
C ASP A 348 -8.46 -0.44 -8.97
N GLY A 349 -7.50 0.11 -9.72
CA GLY A 349 -7.14 -0.43 -11.02
C GLY A 349 -6.60 -1.86 -10.98
N LEU A 350 -5.85 -2.22 -9.94
CA LEU A 350 -5.45 -3.61 -9.67
C LEU A 350 -6.69 -4.49 -9.41
N ARG A 351 -7.62 -4.02 -8.58
CA ARG A 351 -8.85 -4.73 -8.28
C ARG A 351 -9.65 -5.02 -9.55
N ASP A 352 -9.89 -4.00 -10.37
CA ASP A 352 -10.64 -4.15 -11.63
C ASP A 352 -9.95 -5.10 -12.61
N ALA A 353 -8.62 -5.06 -12.67
CA ALA A 353 -7.83 -5.89 -13.58
C ALA A 353 -7.84 -7.39 -13.19
N PHE A 354 -7.89 -7.69 -11.90
CA PHE A 354 -7.80 -9.05 -11.37
C PHE A 354 -9.13 -9.60 -10.83
N ASP A 355 -10.26 -8.87 -10.96
CA ASP A 355 -11.58 -9.36 -10.56
C ASP A 355 -12.07 -10.41 -11.57
N PRO A 356 -12.32 -11.67 -11.12
CA PRO A 356 -12.80 -12.74 -12.00
C PRO A 356 -14.22 -12.48 -12.54
N LYS A 357 -15.04 -11.70 -11.82
CA LYS A 357 -16.45 -11.43 -12.19
C LYS A 357 -16.59 -10.52 -13.40
N LEU A 358 -15.57 -9.75 -13.74
CA LEU A 358 -15.54 -8.92 -14.96
C LEU A 358 -15.11 -9.73 -16.19
N ASN A 359 -15.00 -11.06 -16.08
CA ASN A 359 -14.61 -11.98 -17.13
C ASN A 359 -15.80 -12.70 -17.81
N SER A 360 -17.03 -12.43 -17.37
CA SER A 360 -18.28 -12.98 -17.96
C SER A 360 -18.81 -12.08 -19.07
#